data_ca7ffb72d733d049eca438a2f4f8b51f
#
_entry.id   ca7ffb72d733d049eca438a2f4f8b51f
#
_cell.length_a   1.000
_cell.length_b   1.000
_cell.length_c   1.000
_cell.angle_alpha   90.00
_cell.angle_beta   90.00
_cell.angle_gamma   90.00
#
_symmetry.space_group_name_H-M   'P 1'
#
loop_
_entity.id
_entity.type
_entity.pdbx_description
1 polymer ?
#
loop_
_entity_poly.entity_id
_entity_poly.type
_entity_poly.pdbx_seq_one_letter_code
_entity_poly.pdbx_strand_id
1 'polypeptide(L)'
;MKSRVRMIVVLVCVFVVLPVVGGLVYLSRISAEAAARYYAEAIAQGRFEDAIAVEGTDADADSGVGRGGAVDLRRGRVSEPSSVVSVRVYDARDVRGRQGASIDLSVNGRTITREIYLERVGVPRPHVGMWRVVSGAAQVEMVRAYGYASDVSVGGVSLGALGASGDGGATFPVAASTDGLWHAGSGGAVVYAYPGIYDVSVAKVSEHTQVAVDSVSGASTLSVLSGSREHQIDVTQDESTRAWHEEQLGSVASSCVLGDVPEGAVCSNMSVAGAERVDVEAPTRDSGDLLEVLVAAYRNDEGIDAFTAHSRVCFDEEGEAHIVVIRP
;
A
#
# COMPACT_ATOMS: atom_id res chain seq x y z
N MET A 1 14.23 39.17 -56.49
CA MET A 1 14.20 37.90 -55.75
C MET A 1 15.29 37.79 -54.66
N LYS A 2 16.54 38.07 -54.90
CA LYS A 2 17.66 37.93 -53.94
C LYS A 2 17.46 38.72 -52.62
N SER A 3 16.84 39.92 -52.65
CA SER A 3 16.60 40.73 -51.45
C SER A 3 15.54 40.13 -50.50
N ARG A 4 14.44 39.59 -51.05
CA ARG A 4 13.38 38.97 -50.24
C ARG A 4 13.85 37.70 -49.55
N VAL A 5 14.67 36.89 -50.22
CA VAL A 5 15.25 35.67 -49.61
C VAL A 5 16.19 36.02 -48.47
N ARG A 6 17.03 37.06 -48.60
CA ARG A 6 17.89 37.55 -47.52
C ARG A 6 17.08 38.02 -46.29
N MET A 7 15.98 38.73 -46.52
CA MET A 7 15.13 39.21 -45.45
C MET A 7 14.42 38.07 -44.69
N ILE A 8 13.97 37.04 -45.42
CA ILE A 8 13.37 35.86 -44.80
C ILE A 8 14.40 35.09 -43.98
N VAL A 9 15.62 34.90 -44.47
CA VAL A 9 16.69 34.23 -43.75
C VAL A 9 17.05 34.99 -42.45
N VAL A 10 17.16 36.31 -42.49
CA VAL A 10 17.42 37.15 -41.31
C VAL A 10 16.27 37.04 -40.30
N LEU A 11 15.02 37.07 -40.78
CA LEU A 11 13.85 36.90 -39.92
C LEU A 11 13.84 35.52 -39.20
N VAL A 12 14.12 34.46 -39.94
CA VAL A 12 14.22 33.11 -39.36
C VAL A 12 15.36 33.04 -38.35
N CYS A 13 16.53 33.61 -38.63
CA CYS A 13 17.64 33.64 -37.68
C CYS A 13 17.29 34.42 -36.40
N VAL A 14 16.64 35.56 -36.50
CA VAL A 14 16.31 36.41 -35.37
C VAL A 14 15.17 35.83 -34.54
N PHE A 15 14.12 35.30 -35.16
CA PHE A 15 12.93 34.86 -34.42
C PHE A 15 12.93 33.37 -34.03
N VAL A 16 13.78 32.56 -34.67
CA VAL A 16 13.84 31.12 -34.35
C VAL A 16 15.21 30.74 -33.77
N VAL A 17 16.31 31.08 -34.43
CA VAL A 17 17.64 30.62 -34.03
C VAL A 17 18.10 31.29 -32.73
N LEU A 18 17.92 32.60 -32.58
CA LEU A 18 18.36 33.32 -31.39
C LEU A 18 17.61 32.87 -30.11
N PRO A 19 16.29 32.73 -30.08
CA PRO A 19 15.59 32.20 -28.91
C PRO A 19 15.98 30.76 -28.59
N VAL A 20 16.18 29.91 -29.61
CA VAL A 20 16.60 28.52 -29.37
C VAL A 20 18.01 28.46 -28.81
N VAL A 21 18.95 29.19 -29.37
CA VAL A 21 20.34 29.24 -28.84
C VAL A 21 20.37 29.92 -27.46
N GLY A 22 19.64 31.01 -27.27
CA GLY A 22 19.49 31.67 -25.98
C GLY A 22 18.91 30.77 -24.90
N GLY A 23 17.88 30.01 -25.23
CA GLY A 23 17.28 28.99 -24.37
C GLY A 23 18.26 27.89 -23.99
N LEU A 24 19.01 27.35 -24.93
CA LEU A 24 20.04 26.32 -24.66
C LEU A 24 21.16 26.84 -23.76
N VAL A 25 21.63 28.06 -24.00
CA VAL A 25 22.65 28.71 -23.13
C VAL A 25 22.11 28.96 -21.73
N TYR A 26 20.87 29.39 -21.60
CA TYR A 26 20.22 29.56 -20.30
C TYR A 26 20.12 28.23 -19.55
N LEU A 27 19.60 27.19 -20.20
CA LEU A 27 19.47 25.86 -19.59
C LEU A 27 20.82 25.26 -19.20
N SER A 28 21.89 25.53 -19.94
CA SER A 28 23.23 25.05 -19.60
C SER A 28 23.84 25.70 -18.36
N ARG A 29 23.28 26.82 -17.89
CA ARG A 29 23.72 27.56 -16.69
C ARG A 29 22.96 27.21 -15.41
N ILE A 30 21.94 26.37 -15.51
CA ILE A 30 21.21 25.90 -14.30
C ILE A 30 22.18 25.12 -13.44
N SER A 31 22.24 25.49 -12.14
CA SER A 31 23.12 24.85 -11.17
C SER A 31 22.53 23.51 -10.70
N ALA A 32 23.37 22.63 -10.17
CA ALA A 32 22.95 21.39 -9.53
C ALA A 32 21.98 21.65 -8.36
N GLU A 33 22.20 22.73 -7.59
CA GLU A 33 21.32 23.12 -6.49
C GLU A 33 19.92 23.52 -7.01
N ALA A 34 19.84 24.29 -8.10
CA ALA A 34 18.55 24.65 -8.69
C ALA A 34 17.81 23.41 -9.20
N ALA A 35 18.53 22.44 -9.80
CA ALA A 35 17.94 21.17 -10.26
C ALA A 35 17.47 20.31 -9.08
N ALA A 36 18.28 20.19 -8.01
CA ALA A 36 17.89 19.45 -6.81
C ALA A 36 16.69 20.10 -6.11
N ARG A 37 16.64 21.44 -6.06
CA ARG A 37 15.51 22.18 -5.50
C ARG A 37 14.23 21.96 -6.30
N TYR A 38 14.30 22.06 -7.61
CA TYR A 38 13.14 21.77 -8.48
C TYR A 38 12.61 20.34 -8.28
N TYR A 39 13.52 19.37 -8.21
CA TYR A 39 13.15 17.98 -7.93
C TYR A 39 12.49 17.82 -6.55
N ALA A 40 13.07 18.43 -5.50
CA ALA A 40 12.51 18.40 -4.15
C ALA A 40 11.12 19.06 -4.09
N GLU A 41 10.94 20.22 -4.76
CA GLU A 41 9.66 20.93 -4.85
C GLU A 41 8.61 20.12 -5.63
N ALA A 42 9.02 19.41 -6.68
CA ALA A 42 8.13 18.53 -7.43
C ALA A 42 7.57 17.40 -6.52
N ILE A 43 8.44 16.77 -5.74
CA ILE A 43 8.01 15.75 -4.76
C ILE A 43 7.12 16.37 -3.68
N ALA A 44 7.54 17.49 -3.09
CA ALA A 44 6.82 18.12 -2.00
C ALA A 44 5.40 18.55 -2.40
N GLN A 45 5.21 18.96 -3.65
CA GLN A 45 3.93 19.40 -4.20
C GLN A 45 3.11 18.24 -4.81
N GLY A 46 3.59 16.99 -4.74
CA GLY A 46 2.93 15.84 -5.35
C GLY A 46 2.96 15.83 -6.88
N ARG A 47 3.83 16.65 -7.51
CA ARG A 47 4.05 16.66 -8.97
C ARG A 47 5.02 15.55 -9.36
N PHE A 48 4.65 14.33 -9.08
CA PHE A 48 5.54 13.17 -9.19
C PHE A 48 5.99 12.89 -10.63
N GLU A 49 5.15 13.16 -11.62
CA GLU A 49 5.56 13.05 -13.03
C GLU A 49 6.71 13.98 -13.39
N ASP A 50 6.71 15.21 -12.82
CA ASP A 50 7.83 16.14 -12.99
C ASP A 50 9.10 15.61 -12.32
N ALA A 51 8.98 15.02 -11.12
CA ALA A 51 10.10 14.41 -10.43
C ALA A 51 10.67 13.22 -11.22
N ILE A 52 9.82 12.31 -11.71
CA ILE A 52 10.21 11.18 -12.55
C ILE A 52 10.88 11.66 -13.84
N ALA A 53 10.39 12.74 -14.46
CA ALA A 53 10.99 13.30 -15.67
C ALA A 53 12.43 13.81 -15.45
N VAL A 54 12.77 14.21 -14.21
CA VAL A 54 14.13 14.62 -13.83
C VAL A 54 15.01 13.41 -13.55
N GLU A 55 14.44 12.32 -13.09
CA GLU A 55 15.15 11.06 -12.87
C GLU A 55 15.60 10.45 -14.22
N GLY A 56 16.73 9.80 -14.24
CA GLY A 56 17.17 9.02 -15.39
C GLY A 56 16.50 7.65 -15.40
N THR A 57 16.48 7.02 -16.55
CA THR A 57 16.02 5.61 -16.68
C THR A 57 16.82 4.63 -15.83
N ASP A 58 18.03 5.04 -15.40
CA ASP A 58 18.94 4.24 -14.58
C ASP A 58 18.76 4.50 -13.07
N ALA A 59 17.96 5.49 -12.68
CA ALA A 59 17.71 5.81 -11.26
C ALA A 59 17.11 4.61 -10.50
N ASP A 60 16.36 3.78 -11.19
CA ASP A 60 15.78 2.55 -10.64
C ASP A 60 16.82 1.40 -10.51
N ALA A 61 17.91 1.44 -11.27
CA ALA A 61 18.95 0.40 -11.23
C ALA A 61 19.90 0.56 -10.04
N ASP A 62 20.20 1.80 -9.63
CA ASP A 62 21.08 2.09 -8.48
C ASP A 62 20.34 1.91 -7.12
N SER A 63 19.00 1.89 -7.12
CA SER A 63 18.20 1.66 -5.88
C SER A 63 18.27 0.22 -5.36
N GLY A 64 18.89 -0.70 -6.10
CA GLY A 64 19.01 -2.12 -5.73
C GLY A 64 17.67 -2.89 -5.77
N VAL A 65 16.60 -2.20 -6.12
CA VAL A 65 15.28 -2.81 -6.28
C VAL A 65 15.20 -3.33 -7.71
N GLY A 66 15.54 -4.60 -7.89
CA GLY A 66 15.21 -5.29 -9.14
C GLY A 66 13.71 -5.09 -9.41
N ARG A 67 13.36 -4.70 -10.63
CA ARG A 67 11.98 -4.41 -11.09
C ARG A 67 11.00 -5.61 -10.97
N GLY A 68 11.36 -6.66 -10.27
CA GLY A 68 10.54 -7.84 -10.07
C GLY A 68 9.50 -7.62 -8.97
N GLY A 69 8.36 -7.03 -9.30
CA GLY A 69 7.17 -7.10 -8.47
C GLY A 69 6.86 -5.93 -7.53
N ALA A 70 7.64 -4.85 -7.48
CA ALA A 70 7.29 -3.68 -6.70
C ALA A 70 6.26 -2.78 -7.39
N VAL A 71 5.26 -2.31 -6.65
CA VAL A 71 4.25 -1.35 -7.13
C VAL A 71 4.85 0.06 -7.13
N ASP A 72 4.76 0.75 -8.24
CA ASP A 72 5.28 2.11 -8.37
C ASP A 72 4.26 3.16 -7.89
N LEU A 73 4.31 3.52 -6.61
CA LEU A 73 3.48 4.58 -6.02
C LEU A 73 3.90 6.00 -6.43
N ARG A 74 5.01 6.17 -7.13
CA ARG A 74 5.40 7.47 -7.72
C ARG A 74 4.39 7.96 -8.76
N ARG A 75 3.49 7.09 -9.23
CA ARG A 75 2.36 7.43 -10.09
C ARG A 75 1.07 7.73 -9.32
N GLY A 76 1.11 7.56 -8.01
CA GLY A 76 0.00 7.84 -7.11
C GLY A 76 -0.10 9.32 -6.76
N ARG A 77 -1.04 9.62 -5.86
CA ARG A 77 -1.27 10.97 -5.34
C ARG A 77 -1.03 11.02 -3.85
N VAL A 78 -0.40 12.09 -3.39
CA VAL A 78 -0.35 12.40 -1.97
C VAL A 78 -1.64 13.09 -1.55
N SER A 79 -2.11 12.80 -0.34
CA SER A 79 -3.27 13.44 0.27
C SER A 79 -2.97 14.86 0.73
N GLU A 80 -1.74 15.09 1.21
CA GLU A 80 -1.32 16.39 1.69
C GLU A 80 0.03 16.78 1.08
N PRO A 81 0.15 18.02 0.56
CA PRO A 81 1.43 18.53 0.09
C PRO A 81 2.40 18.68 1.27
N SER A 82 3.65 18.34 1.04
CA SER A 82 4.74 18.63 1.95
C SER A 82 5.43 19.96 1.61
N SER A 83 6.49 20.32 2.31
CA SER A 83 7.29 21.49 1.99
C SER A 83 8.77 21.19 2.01
N VAL A 84 9.52 21.88 1.14
CA VAL A 84 10.98 21.82 1.14
C VAL A 84 11.50 22.73 2.24
N VAL A 85 12.23 22.16 3.20
CA VAL A 85 12.89 22.90 4.29
C VAL A 85 14.25 23.40 3.85
N SER A 86 15.08 22.51 3.30
CA SER A 86 16.40 22.89 2.80
C SER A 86 16.87 21.98 1.66
N VAL A 87 17.77 22.52 0.84
CA VAL A 87 18.51 21.75 -0.16
C VAL A 87 19.98 22.14 -0.06
N ARG A 88 20.84 21.18 0.13
CA ARG A 88 22.30 21.39 0.23
C ARG A 88 23.01 20.49 -0.74
N VAL A 89 23.81 21.06 -1.63
CA VAL A 89 24.61 20.33 -2.60
C VAL A 89 26.05 20.25 -2.10
N TYR A 90 26.66 19.12 -2.28
CA TYR A 90 28.06 18.85 -1.93
C TYR A 90 28.72 18.02 -3.04
N ASP A 91 30.05 18.12 -3.13
CA ASP A 91 30.79 17.26 -4.04
C ASP A 91 30.75 15.81 -3.54
N ALA A 92 30.02 14.97 -4.26
CA ALA A 92 30.13 13.54 -4.01
C ALA A 92 31.52 13.09 -4.40
N ARG A 93 32.23 12.48 -3.47
CA ARG A 93 33.59 11.91 -3.73
C ARG A 93 33.54 10.66 -4.62
N ASP A 94 32.58 10.62 -5.52
CA ASP A 94 32.37 9.54 -6.45
C ASP A 94 33.22 9.75 -7.72
N VAL A 95 33.77 8.66 -8.21
CA VAL A 95 34.70 8.59 -9.38
C VAL A 95 34.04 9.07 -10.69
N ARG A 96 32.72 9.34 -10.71
CA ARG A 96 31.94 9.63 -11.93
C ARG A 96 31.57 11.10 -12.12
N GLY A 97 32.10 12.01 -11.30
CA GLY A 97 31.73 13.44 -11.39
C GLY A 97 30.28 13.75 -11.01
N ARG A 98 29.66 12.91 -10.17
CA ARG A 98 28.36 13.13 -9.59
C ARG A 98 28.43 14.17 -8.48
N GLN A 99 27.34 14.91 -8.31
CA GLN A 99 27.12 15.77 -7.15
C GLN A 99 26.07 15.15 -6.25
N GLY A 100 26.36 15.09 -4.95
CA GLY A 100 25.38 14.73 -3.94
C GLY A 100 24.54 15.94 -3.56
N ALA A 101 23.29 15.70 -3.22
CA ALA A 101 22.47 16.72 -2.59
C ALA A 101 21.64 16.09 -1.46
N SER A 102 21.64 16.79 -0.32
CA SER A 102 20.77 16.48 0.80
C SER A 102 19.53 17.38 0.69
N ILE A 103 18.35 16.76 0.63
CA ILE A 103 17.06 17.46 0.62
C ILE A 103 16.32 17.18 1.92
N ASP A 104 15.90 18.24 2.60
CA ASP A 104 15.08 18.16 3.80
C ASP A 104 13.65 18.52 3.44
N LEU A 105 12.73 17.58 3.67
CA LEU A 105 11.29 17.73 3.43
C LEU A 105 10.54 17.74 4.77
N SER A 106 9.56 18.61 4.92
CA SER A 106 8.63 18.56 6.04
C SER A 106 7.35 17.85 5.59
N VAL A 107 7.07 16.69 6.18
CA VAL A 107 5.87 15.90 5.96
C VAL A 107 5.14 15.79 7.29
N ASN A 108 3.92 16.28 7.40
CA ASN A 108 3.13 16.30 8.64
C ASN A 108 3.93 16.82 9.86
N GLY A 109 4.64 17.94 9.68
CA GLY A 109 5.44 18.57 10.73
C GLY A 109 6.73 17.83 11.11
N ARG A 110 7.04 16.71 10.46
CA ARG A 110 8.31 15.97 10.65
C ARG A 110 9.26 16.28 9.51
N THR A 111 10.49 16.65 9.85
CA THR A 111 11.54 16.82 8.85
C THR A 111 12.18 15.48 8.55
N ILE A 112 12.23 15.14 7.26
CA ILE A 112 12.90 13.96 6.73
C ILE A 112 13.98 14.40 5.77
N THR A 113 15.15 13.80 5.90
CA THR A 113 16.32 14.06 5.04
C THR A 113 16.46 12.95 4.01
N ARG A 114 16.69 13.31 2.75
CA ARG A 114 16.99 12.39 1.65
C ARG A 114 18.27 12.80 0.95
N GLU A 115 19.12 11.84 0.72
CA GLU A 115 20.30 11.99 -0.12
C GLU A 115 19.94 11.62 -1.55
N ILE A 116 20.27 12.49 -2.49
CA ILE A 116 20.10 12.26 -3.92
C ILE A 116 21.42 12.50 -4.63
N TYR A 117 21.60 11.85 -5.78
CA TYR A 117 22.77 12.05 -6.61
C TYR A 117 22.37 12.59 -7.97
N LEU A 118 23.10 13.62 -8.42
CA LEU A 118 22.90 14.27 -9.70
C LEU A 118 24.12 14.04 -10.58
N GLU A 119 23.89 13.81 -11.86
CA GLU A 119 24.97 13.80 -12.87
C GLU A 119 24.66 14.77 -13.99
N ARG A 120 25.71 15.21 -14.68
CA ARG A 120 25.59 16.11 -15.80
C ARG A 120 25.36 15.33 -17.09
N VAL A 121 24.29 15.65 -17.81
CA VAL A 121 23.93 15.04 -19.09
C VAL A 121 24.23 15.95 -20.26
N GLY A 122 24.43 15.37 -21.44
CA GLY A 122 24.81 16.12 -22.64
C GLY A 122 23.67 16.97 -23.25
N VAL A 123 22.41 16.69 -22.90
CA VAL A 123 21.24 17.36 -23.47
C VAL A 123 20.49 18.11 -22.38
N PRO A 124 20.30 19.43 -22.53
CA PRO A 124 19.54 20.22 -21.56
C PRO A 124 18.08 19.80 -21.50
N ARG A 125 17.52 19.79 -20.26
CA ARG A 125 16.11 19.52 -19.99
C ARG A 125 15.43 20.75 -19.40
N PRO A 126 14.14 20.96 -19.60
CA PRO A 126 13.40 22.02 -18.95
C PRO A 126 13.61 21.99 -17.42
N HIS A 127 13.68 23.16 -16.79
CA HIS A 127 13.78 23.36 -15.34
C HIS A 127 15.07 22.86 -14.64
N VAL A 128 15.72 21.82 -15.14
CA VAL A 128 16.91 21.21 -14.54
C VAL A 128 18.19 21.37 -15.36
N GLY A 129 18.08 21.94 -16.56
CA GLY A 129 19.24 22.19 -17.42
C GLY A 129 19.94 20.90 -17.82
N MET A 130 21.26 20.86 -17.56
CA MET A 130 22.13 19.74 -17.91
C MET A 130 22.17 18.65 -16.81
N TRP A 131 21.31 18.73 -15.79
CA TRP A 131 21.34 17.81 -14.66
C TRP A 131 20.22 16.76 -14.76
N ARG A 132 20.52 15.56 -14.27
CA ARG A 132 19.52 14.53 -13.98
C ARG A 132 19.77 13.93 -12.59
N VAL A 133 18.75 13.46 -11.93
CA VAL A 133 18.84 12.67 -10.73
C VAL A 133 19.05 11.22 -11.13
N VAL A 134 20.14 10.60 -10.65
CA VAL A 134 20.50 9.20 -10.92
C VAL A 134 20.26 8.28 -9.75
N SER A 135 20.11 8.85 -8.53
CA SER A 135 19.58 8.17 -7.37
C SER A 135 18.58 9.12 -6.73
N GLY A 136 17.32 8.74 -6.73
CA GLY A 136 16.21 9.61 -6.33
C GLY A 136 15.87 9.51 -4.85
N ALA A 137 14.85 10.29 -4.45
CA ALA A 137 14.34 10.31 -3.07
C ALA A 137 13.32 9.21 -2.79
N ALA A 138 12.88 8.47 -3.80
CA ALA A 138 11.94 7.37 -3.62
C ALA A 138 12.59 6.20 -2.87
N GLN A 139 11.80 5.51 -2.09
CA GLN A 139 12.26 4.40 -1.25
C GLN A 139 11.33 3.20 -1.36
N VAL A 140 11.83 2.06 -0.94
CA VAL A 140 11.09 0.81 -0.87
C VAL A 140 10.39 0.70 0.47
N GLU A 141 9.11 0.41 0.45
CA GLU A 141 8.29 0.14 1.62
C GLU A 141 7.56 -1.20 1.43
N MET A 142 7.14 -1.82 2.52
CA MET A 142 6.27 -2.98 2.51
C MET A 142 4.89 -2.54 3.00
N VAL A 143 3.85 -2.83 2.24
CA VAL A 143 2.47 -2.65 2.69
C VAL A 143 1.85 -4.01 2.82
N ARG A 144 1.36 -4.35 4.02
CA ARG A 144 0.61 -5.57 4.29
C ARG A 144 -0.83 -5.25 4.61
N ALA A 145 -1.74 -6.09 4.15
CA ALA A 145 -3.13 -6.02 4.56
C ALA A 145 -3.59 -7.36 5.12
N TYR A 146 -4.47 -7.29 6.09
CA TYR A 146 -5.05 -8.42 6.79
C TYR A 146 -6.56 -8.24 6.88
N GLY A 147 -7.28 -9.36 6.83
CA GLY A 147 -8.71 -9.39 7.08
C GLY A 147 -9.57 -9.39 5.82
N TYR A 148 -10.65 -8.62 5.83
CA TYR A 148 -11.77 -8.69 4.88
C TYR A 148 -11.69 -7.62 3.79
N ALA A 149 -10.57 -7.56 3.07
CA ALA A 149 -10.37 -6.64 1.94
C ALA A 149 -10.41 -7.39 0.60
N SER A 150 -11.15 -6.92 -0.37
CA SER A 150 -11.12 -7.44 -1.74
C SER A 150 -10.11 -6.73 -2.63
N ASP A 151 -9.79 -5.47 -2.33
CA ASP A 151 -8.72 -4.68 -2.95
C ASP A 151 -8.23 -3.61 -1.99
N VAL A 152 -6.96 -3.26 -2.12
CA VAL A 152 -6.34 -2.15 -1.38
C VAL A 152 -5.64 -1.25 -2.39
N SER A 153 -5.87 0.04 -2.29
CA SER A 153 -5.14 1.04 -3.06
C SER A 153 -4.50 2.10 -2.16
N VAL A 154 -3.33 2.56 -2.56
CA VAL A 154 -2.55 3.59 -1.88
C VAL A 154 -2.27 4.72 -2.86
N GLY A 155 -2.67 5.94 -2.53
CA GLY A 155 -2.55 7.09 -3.43
C GLY A 155 -3.32 6.90 -4.76
N GLY A 156 -4.35 6.06 -4.78
CA GLY A 156 -5.12 5.72 -5.98
C GLY A 156 -4.47 4.66 -6.87
N VAL A 157 -3.36 4.04 -6.42
CA VAL A 157 -2.71 2.91 -7.10
C VAL A 157 -3.12 1.62 -6.42
N SER A 158 -3.78 0.71 -7.15
CA SER A 158 -4.18 -0.59 -6.60
C SER A 158 -2.96 -1.47 -6.29
N LEU A 159 -2.97 -2.10 -5.12
CA LEU A 159 -2.00 -3.09 -4.69
C LEU A 159 -2.48 -4.52 -5.01
N GLY A 160 -3.77 -4.71 -5.31
CA GLY A 160 -4.39 -6.03 -5.47
C GLY A 160 -4.03 -6.76 -6.77
N ALA A 161 -3.66 -6.03 -7.82
CA ALA A 161 -3.36 -6.63 -9.13
C ALA A 161 -2.03 -7.40 -9.19
N LEU A 162 -1.20 -7.38 -8.16
CA LEU A 162 0.16 -7.92 -8.16
C LEU A 162 0.29 -9.31 -7.54
N GLY A 163 -0.76 -9.82 -6.95
CA GLY A 163 -0.76 -11.16 -6.34
C GLY A 163 -0.78 -12.34 -7.30
N ALA A 164 -0.78 -12.11 -8.62
CA ALA A 164 -0.94 -13.16 -9.61
C ALA A 164 0.38 -13.74 -10.16
N SER A 165 1.54 -13.24 -9.76
CA SER A 165 2.82 -13.79 -10.21
C SER A 165 3.44 -14.69 -9.14
N GLY A 166 3.42 -15.99 -9.43
CA GLY A 166 3.91 -17.02 -8.54
C GLY A 166 5.40 -16.94 -8.30
N ASP A 167 5.80 -16.42 -7.20
CA ASP A 167 7.03 -16.65 -6.44
C ASP A 167 6.96 -15.82 -5.15
N GLY A 168 6.00 -16.12 -4.26
CA GLY A 168 5.92 -15.52 -2.93
C GLY A 168 5.31 -14.11 -2.89
N GLY A 169 4.74 -13.65 -4.00
CA GLY A 169 3.96 -12.40 -4.06
C GLY A 169 2.61 -12.59 -3.37
N ALA A 170 2.32 -11.72 -2.46
CA ALA A 170 1.10 -11.71 -1.67
C ALA A 170 -0.14 -11.62 -2.55
N THR A 171 -1.01 -12.57 -2.40
CA THR A 171 -2.37 -12.45 -2.87
C THR A 171 -3.16 -11.62 -1.86
N PHE A 172 -3.56 -10.41 -2.21
CA PHE A 172 -4.82 -9.91 -1.73
C PHE A 172 -5.87 -10.67 -2.55
N PRO A 173 -6.81 -11.15 -2.07
CA PRO A 173 -7.51 -11.21 -0.82
C PRO A 173 -8.06 -12.57 -0.48
N VAL A 174 -8.86 -12.54 0.40
CA VAL A 174 -10.08 -13.28 0.56
C VAL A 174 -10.45 -14.03 -0.72
N ALA A 175 -10.06 -15.28 -0.83
CA ALA A 175 -10.64 -16.16 -1.82
C ALA A 175 -12.05 -16.50 -1.35
N ALA A 176 -13.05 -16.32 -2.22
CA ALA A 176 -14.30 -17.03 -2.02
C ALA A 176 -13.95 -18.50 -1.90
N SER A 177 -14.25 -19.10 -0.77
CA SER A 177 -14.03 -20.52 -0.58
C SER A 177 -15.07 -21.31 -1.35
N THR A 178 -14.91 -22.63 -1.40
CA THR A 178 -15.86 -23.53 -2.08
C THR A 178 -17.26 -23.48 -1.49
N ASP A 179 -17.45 -22.85 -0.32
CA ASP A 179 -18.74 -22.61 0.34
C ASP A 179 -19.39 -21.26 -0.05
N GLY A 180 -18.75 -20.47 -0.94
CA GLY A 180 -19.26 -19.17 -1.39
C GLY A 180 -19.02 -18.05 -0.40
N LEU A 181 -18.29 -18.28 0.70
CA LEU A 181 -18.04 -17.29 1.72
C LEU A 181 -16.66 -16.61 1.57
N TRP A 182 -16.60 -15.35 1.92
CA TRP A 182 -15.36 -14.57 2.01
C TRP A 182 -14.73 -14.75 3.41
N HIS A 183 -13.52 -15.27 3.43
CA HIS A 183 -12.75 -15.47 4.66
C HIS A 183 -11.68 -14.40 4.82
N ALA A 184 -11.31 -14.07 6.05
CA ALA A 184 -10.20 -13.17 6.31
C ALA A 184 -8.91 -13.70 5.70
N GLY A 185 -8.22 -12.87 4.96
CA GLY A 185 -6.97 -13.20 4.29
C GLY A 185 -5.81 -12.34 4.76
N SER A 186 -4.65 -12.57 4.19
CA SER A 186 -3.48 -11.74 4.39
C SER A 186 -2.71 -11.60 3.09
N GLY A 187 -2.14 -10.43 2.89
CA GLY A 187 -1.33 -10.18 1.72
C GLY A 187 -0.41 -8.98 1.91
N GLY A 188 0.54 -8.78 0.99
CA GLY A 188 1.41 -7.64 1.05
C GLY A 188 2.02 -7.32 -0.30
N ALA A 189 2.40 -6.08 -0.50
CA ALA A 189 3.08 -5.61 -1.69
C ALA A 189 4.32 -4.82 -1.30
N VAL A 190 5.40 -5.04 -2.02
CA VAL A 190 6.54 -4.13 -2.00
C VAL A 190 6.18 -2.93 -2.86
N VAL A 191 6.31 -1.73 -2.31
CA VAL A 191 5.98 -0.49 -3.01
C VAL A 191 7.21 0.40 -3.12
N TYR A 192 7.28 1.19 -4.19
CA TYR A 192 8.31 2.18 -4.40
C TYR A 192 7.67 3.56 -4.40
N ALA A 193 7.97 4.38 -3.38
CA ALA A 193 7.24 5.60 -3.10
C ALA A 193 8.16 6.77 -2.77
N TYR A 194 7.75 7.98 -3.14
CA TYR A 194 8.34 9.21 -2.61
C TYR A 194 7.89 9.45 -1.16
N PRO A 195 8.66 10.21 -0.37
CA PRO A 195 8.21 10.68 0.92
C PRO A 195 6.91 11.49 0.81
N GLY A 196 5.92 11.14 1.63
CA GLY A 196 4.61 11.80 1.59
C GLY A 196 3.56 11.08 2.42
N ILE A 197 2.35 11.63 2.44
CA ILE A 197 1.16 11.02 3.02
C ILE A 197 0.26 10.61 1.87
N TYR A 198 -0.14 9.35 1.85
CA TYR A 198 -0.95 8.75 0.79
C TYR A 198 -2.29 8.34 1.34
N ASP A 199 -3.36 8.62 0.61
CA ASP A 199 -4.68 8.08 0.94
C ASP A 199 -4.68 6.57 0.75
N VAL A 200 -5.28 5.88 1.70
CA VAL A 200 -5.55 4.44 1.65
C VAL A 200 -7.03 4.25 1.37
N SER A 201 -7.34 3.52 0.33
CA SER A 201 -8.69 3.10 0.01
C SER A 201 -8.74 1.57 0.01
N VAL A 202 -9.74 1.04 0.70
CA VAL A 202 -9.96 -0.39 0.83
C VAL A 202 -11.34 -0.72 0.28
N ALA A 203 -11.39 -1.63 -0.69
CA ALA A 203 -12.64 -2.25 -1.09
C ALA A 203 -12.96 -3.35 -0.07
N LYS A 204 -13.88 -3.06 0.84
CA LYS A 204 -14.35 -3.99 1.87
C LYS A 204 -15.26 -5.03 1.25
N VAL A 205 -15.27 -6.24 1.81
CA VAL A 205 -16.23 -7.29 1.43
C VAL A 205 -17.59 -7.07 2.09
N SER A 206 -17.65 -6.31 3.19
CA SER A 206 -18.89 -6.00 3.91
C SER A 206 -18.82 -4.62 4.57
N GLU A 207 -19.97 -3.99 4.75
CA GLU A 207 -20.11 -2.75 5.54
C GLU A 207 -19.86 -3.00 7.04
N HIS A 208 -20.01 -4.23 7.50
CA HIS A 208 -19.78 -4.70 8.87
C HIS A 208 -18.29 -4.85 9.22
N THR A 209 -17.42 -4.16 8.47
CA THR A 209 -15.98 -4.15 8.71
C THR A 209 -15.45 -2.74 8.92
N GLN A 210 -14.39 -2.64 9.72
CA GLN A 210 -13.65 -1.41 9.97
C GLN A 210 -12.21 -1.52 9.47
N VAL A 211 -11.64 -0.38 9.09
CA VAL A 211 -10.26 -0.29 8.60
C VAL A 211 -9.40 0.38 9.65
N ALA A 212 -8.21 -0.15 9.88
CA ALA A 212 -7.14 0.48 10.62
C ALA A 212 -5.87 0.52 9.78
N VAL A 213 -5.13 1.61 9.83
CA VAL A 213 -3.82 1.75 9.17
C VAL A 213 -2.77 2.00 10.24
N ASP A 214 -1.71 1.20 10.24
CA ASP A 214 -0.64 1.24 11.25
C ASP A 214 -1.19 1.22 12.70
N SER A 215 -2.19 0.37 12.94
CA SER A 215 -2.91 0.20 14.21
C SER A 215 -3.77 1.41 14.64
N VAL A 216 -4.00 2.38 13.76
CA VAL A 216 -4.89 3.52 14.03
C VAL A 216 -6.26 3.25 13.41
N SER A 217 -7.25 2.96 14.23
CA SER A 217 -8.63 2.70 13.80
C SER A 217 -9.23 3.93 13.12
N GLY A 218 -9.87 3.73 11.97
CA GLY A 218 -10.47 4.78 11.16
C GLY A 218 -9.45 5.65 10.41
N ALA A 219 -8.15 5.35 10.48
CA ALA A 219 -7.16 6.04 9.66
C ALA A 219 -7.33 5.64 8.19
N SER A 220 -7.27 6.64 7.32
CA SER A 220 -7.37 6.49 5.86
C SER A 220 -6.10 6.93 5.15
N THR A 221 -4.99 7.09 5.87
CA THR A 221 -3.73 7.57 5.30
C THR A 221 -2.54 6.73 5.77
N LEU A 222 -1.57 6.58 4.87
CA LEU A 222 -0.30 5.92 5.09
C LEU A 222 0.83 6.93 4.92
N SER A 223 1.77 6.96 5.87
CA SER A 223 2.83 7.97 5.91
C SER A 223 4.19 7.36 5.54
N VAL A 224 4.67 7.63 4.33
CA VAL A 224 6.03 7.28 3.87
C VAL A 224 7.00 8.36 4.35
N LEU A 225 7.71 8.12 5.45
CA LEU A 225 8.55 9.12 6.10
C LEU A 225 10.05 8.81 6.00
N SER A 226 10.51 7.68 6.50
CA SER A 226 11.95 7.40 6.55
C SER A 226 12.25 5.92 6.75
N GLY A 227 13.20 5.40 5.97
CA GLY A 227 13.66 4.01 6.04
C GLY A 227 12.62 3.03 5.49
N SER A 228 13.04 1.84 5.13
CA SER A 228 12.09 0.78 4.78
C SER A 228 11.27 0.42 6.01
N ARG A 229 9.99 0.71 5.97
CA ARG A 229 9.02 0.34 6.99
C ARG A 229 8.05 -0.69 6.43
N GLU A 230 7.50 -1.44 7.33
CA GLU A 230 6.32 -2.23 7.09
C GLU A 230 5.11 -1.44 7.57
N HIS A 231 4.17 -1.23 6.67
CA HIS A 231 2.88 -0.62 6.96
C HIS A 231 1.82 -1.70 7.00
N GLN A 232 0.93 -1.61 7.96
CA GLN A 232 -0.12 -2.60 8.17
C GLN A 232 -1.49 -1.96 7.96
N ILE A 233 -2.32 -2.63 7.17
CA ILE A 233 -3.72 -2.26 6.93
C ILE A 233 -4.56 -3.43 7.43
N ASP A 234 -5.32 -3.21 8.49
CA ASP A 234 -6.21 -4.22 9.08
C ASP A 234 -7.65 -3.91 8.68
N VAL A 235 -8.34 -4.91 8.16
CA VAL A 235 -9.77 -4.85 7.85
C VAL A 235 -10.47 -5.91 8.69
N THR A 236 -10.90 -5.50 9.87
CA THR A 236 -11.49 -6.39 10.88
C THR A 236 -13.01 -6.22 10.94
N GLN A 237 -13.68 -7.13 11.61
CA GLN A 237 -15.08 -6.96 11.98
C GLN A 237 -15.26 -5.66 12.76
N ASP A 238 -16.36 -4.96 12.54
CA ASP A 238 -16.76 -3.85 13.40
C ASP A 238 -17.18 -4.36 14.81
N GLU A 239 -17.33 -3.44 15.76
CA GLU A 239 -17.62 -3.80 17.14
C GLU A 239 -19.00 -4.49 17.27
N SER A 240 -19.97 -4.09 16.46
CA SER A 240 -21.32 -4.66 16.49
C SER A 240 -21.34 -6.10 15.99
N THR A 241 -20.63 -6.39 14.90
CA THR A 241 -20.50 -7.74 14.35
C THR A 241 -19.74 -8.65 15.31
N ARG A 242 -18.70 -8.12 15.93
CA ARG A 242 -17.93 -8.86 16.94
C ARG A 242 -18.77 -9.22 18.17
N ALA A 243 -19.54 -8.27 18.69
CA ALA A 243 -20.43 -8.52 19.82
C ALA A 243 -21.53 -9.54 19.46
N TRP A 244 -22.12 -9.42 18.29
CA TRP A 244 -23.06 -10.40 17.76
C TRP A 244 -22.44 -11.81 17.64
N HIS A 245 -21.24 -11.91 17.11
CA HIS A 245 -20.52 -13.18 16.98
C HIS A 245 -20.31 -13.83 18.36
N GLU A 246 -19.81 -13.09 19.33
CA GLU A 246 -19.58 -13.57 20.69
C GLU A 246 -20.89 -14.04 21.34
N GLU A 247 -21.99 -13.31 21.15
CA GLU A 247 -23.32 -13.66 21.69
C GLU A 247 -23.91 -14.92 21.06
N GLN A 248 -23.81 -15.06 19.74
CA GLN A 248 -24.41 -16.17 19.01
C GLN A 248 -23.61 -17.46 19.05
N LEU A 249 -22.28 -17.39 19.28
CA LEU A 249 -21.36 -18.50 19.10
C LEU A 249 -21.74 -19.73 19.94
N GLY A 250 -22.14 -19.54 21.21
CA GLY A 250 -22.54 -20.66 22.09
C GLY A 250 -23.73 -21.43 21.53
N SER A 251 -24.75 -20.74 21.05
CA SER A 251 -25.94 -21.32 20.45
C SER A 251 -25.63 -22.03 19.15
N VAL A 252 -24.86 -21.39 18.26
CA VAL A 252 -24.45 -21.96 16.96
C VAL A 252 -23.60 -23.22 17.18
N ALA A 253 -22.58 -23.18 18.07
CA ALA A 253 -21.75 -24.32 18.35
C ALA A 253 -22.55 -25.51 18.88
N SER A 254 -23.49 -25.28 19.81
CA SER A 254 -24.38 -26.33 20.32
C SER A 254 -25.22 -26.97 19.20
N SER A 255 -25.85 -26.15 18.36
CA SER A 255 -26.64 -26.62 17.24
C SER A 255 -25.82 -27.41 16.22
N CYS A 256 -24.60 -26.94 15.92
CA CYS A 256 -23.68 -27.67 15.03
C CYS A 256 -23.33 -29.08 15.55
N VAL A 257 -23.15 -29.24 16.86
CA VAL A 257 -22.84 -30.53 17.48
C VAL A 257 -24.02 -31.50 17.41
N LEU A 258 -25.24 -30.98 17.62
CA LEU A 258 -26.47 -31.76 17.53
C LEU A 258 -26.87 -32.08 16.09
N GLY A 259 -26.23 -31.47 15.11
CA GLY A 259 -26.49 -31.69 13.68
C GLY A 259 -27.62 -30.81 13.13
N ASP A 260 -28.05 -29.79 13.87
CA ASP A 260 -29.08 -28.81 13.49
C ASP A 260 -28.38 -27.48 13.13
N VAL A 261 -27.99 -27.36 11.87
CA VAL A 261 -27.21 -26.19 11.40
C VAL A 261 -28.15 -24.98 11.28
N PRO A 262 -27.94 -23.91 12.07
CA PRO A 262 -28.77 -22.70 11.99
C PRO A 262 -28.58 -21.99 10.65
N GLU A 263 -29.60 -21.24 10.22
CA GLU A 263 -29.48 -20.32 9.10
C GLU A 263 -28.37 -19.27 9.38
N GLY A 264 -27.55 -18.98 8.39
CA GLY A 264 -26.40 -18.08 8.57
C GLY A 264 -25.21 -18.68 9.33
N ALA A 265 -25.16 -20.00 9.50
CA ALA A 265 -24.03 -20.69 10.09
C ALA A 265 -23.47 -21.78 9.18
N VAL A 266 -22.15 -22.01 9.28
CA VAL A 266 -21.44 -23.11 8.62
C VAL A 266 -20.71 -23.94 9.67
N CYS A 267 -21.03 -25.22 9.71
CA CYS A 267 -20.46 -26.17 10.67
C CYS A 267 -19.55 -27.16 9.94
N SER A 268 -18.29 -27.25 10.35
CA SER A 268 -17.34 -28.21 9.79
C SER A 268 -16.82 -29.16 10.85
N ASN A 269 -17.04 -30.47 10.65
CA ASN A 269 -16.61 -31.56 11.55
C ASN A 269 -17.14 -31.45 12.98
N MET A 270 -18.23 -30.73 13.22
CA MET A 270 -18.77 -30.46 14.56
C MET A 270 -19.71 -31.54 15.09
N SER A 271 -20.41 -32.26 14.21
CA SER A 271 -21.43 -33.21 14.62
C SER A 271 -20.87 -34.37 15.46
N VAL A 272 -21.51 -34.64 16.61
CA VAL A 272 -21.15 -35.75 17.51
C VAL A 272 -22.32 -36.74 17.54
N ALA A 273 -22.08 -37.93 17.05
CA ALA A 273 -23.13 -38.95 16.93
C ALA A 273 -23.73 -39.32 18.29
N GLY A 274 -25.02 -39.11 18.43
CA GLY A 274 -25.78 -39.43 19.64
C GLY A 274 -25.63 -38.43 20.76
N ALA A 275 -25.15 -37.25 20.52
CA ALA A 275 -25.24 -36.16 21.47
C ALA A 275 -26.69 -35.72 21.69
N GLU A 276 -27.08 -35.56 22.97
CA GLU A 276 -28.42 -35.14 23.39
C GLU A 276 -28.37 -33.80 24.13
N ARG A 277 -27.22 -33.47 24.71
CA ARG A 277 -26.94 -32.20 25.38
C ARG A 277 -25.53 -31.73 25.05
N VAL A 278 -25.37 -30.42 24.96
CA VAL A 278 -24.08 -29.77 24.67
C VAL A 278 -23.89 -28.63 25.68
N ASP A 279 -22.77 -28.60 26.33
CA ASP A 279 -22.32 -27.49 27.17
C ASP A 279 -21.22 -26.76 26.39
N VAL A 280 -21.30 -25.43 26.27
CA VAL A 280 -20.33 -24.58 25.61
C VAL A 280 -19.80 -23.57 26.62
N GLU A 281 -18.51 -23.54 26.83
CA GLU A 281 -17.89 -22.54 27.71
C GLU A 281 -17.86 -21.18 27.02
N ALA A 282 -17.68 -20.12 27.81
CA ALA A 282 -17.56 -18.79 27.29
C ALA A 282 -16.39 -18.70 26.31
N PRO A 283 -16.59 -18.01 25.17
CA PRO A 283 -15.55 -17.92 24.14
C PRO A 283 -14.32 -17.18 24.66
N THR A 284 -13.17 -17.67 24.28
CA THR A 284 -11.89 -17.01 24.50
C THR A 284 -11.36 -16.51 23.15
N ARG A 285 -10.78 -15.31 23.15
CA ARG A 285 -10.19 -14.74 21.94
C ARG A 285 -8.74 -15.17 21.85
N ASP A 286 -8.37 -15.82 20.74
CA ASP A 286 -6.98 -16.15 20.46
C ASP A 286 -6.28 -14.94 19.81
N SER A 287 -6.34 -14.82 18.52
CA SER A 287 -5.71 -13.72 17.78
C SER A 287 -6.65 -13.17 16.72
N GLY A 288 -6.71 -11.84 16.61
CA GLY A 288 -7.55 -11.19 15.63
C GLY A 288 -9.05 -11.43 15.83
N ASP A 289 -9.72 -11.94 14.78
CA ASP A 289 -11.17 -12.21 14.76
C ASP A 289 -11.53 -13.68 15.00
N LEU A 290 -10.57 -14.50 15.41
CA LEU A 290 -10.79 -15.90 15.76
C LEU A 290 -11.21 -16.04 17.22
N LEU A 291 -12.31 -16.76 17.45
CA LEU A 291 -12.77 -17.15 18.77
C LEU A 291 -12.59 -18.65 18.98
N GLU A 292 -12.20 -19.03 20.17
CA GLU A 292 -12.12 -20.42 20.62
C GLU A 292 -13.19 -20.70 21.66
N VAL A 293 -13.84 -21.83 21.54
CA VAL A 293 -14.82 -22.32 22.52
C VAL A 293 -14.53 -23.76 22.89
N LEU A 294 -14.62 -24.09 24.17
CA LEU A 294 -14.61 -25.48 24.60
C LEU A 294 -16.04 -26.02 24.54
N VAL A 295 -16.20 -27.13 23.87
CA VAL A 295 -17.49 -27.79 23.64
C VAL A 295 -17.46 -29.19 24.28
N ALA A 296 -18.44 -29.49 25.11
CA ALA A 296 -18.62 -30.81 25.71
C ALA A 296 -19.97 -31.38 25.31
N ALA A 297 -19.99 -32.58 24.71
CA ALA A 297 -21.16 -33.29 24.30
C ALA A 297 -21.50 -34.44 25.23
N TYR A 298 -22.79 -34.67 25.49
CA TYR A 298 -23.30 -35.65 26.45
C TYR A 298 -24.41 -36.49 25.85
N ARG A 299 -24.50 -37.78 26.31
CA ARG A 299 -25.60 -38.67 26.08
C ARG A 299 -26.04 -39.28 27.43
N ASN A 300 -27.33 -39.21 27.77
CA ASN A 300 -27.84 -39.67 29.08
C ASN A 300 -27.02 -39.12 30.24
N ASP A 301 -26.60 -37.86 30.23
CA ASP A 301 -25.75 -37.17 31.20
C ASP A 301 -24.30 -37.70 31.30
N GLU A 302 -23.90 -38.66 30.47
CA GLU A 302 -22.51 -39.08 30.34
C GLU A 302 -21.80 -38.30 29.26
N GLY A 303 -20.62 -37.74 29.57
CA GLY A 303 -19.76 -37.05 28.60
C GLY A 303 -19.24 -38.05 27.56
N ILE A 304 -19.53 -37.81 26.29
CA ILE A 304 -19.11 -38.68 25.18
C ILE A 304 -18.03 -38.05 24.33
N ASP A 305 -17.89 -36.74 24.34
CA ASP A 305 -16.83 -36.03 23.62
C ASP A 305 -16.58 -34.65 24.24
N ALA A 306 -15.36 -34.17 24.16
CA ALA A 306 -15.00 -32.80 24.52
C ALA A 306 -13.85 -32.31 23.61
N PHE A 307 -13.99 -31.15 23.03
CA PHE A 307 -13.02 -30.59 22.08
C PHE A 307 -13.06 -29.07 22.05
N THR A 308 -11.99 -28.47 21.60
CA THR A 308 -11.97 -27.04 21.28
C THR A 308 -12.46 -26.85 19.84
N ALA A 309 -13.40 -25.94 19.64
CA ALA A 309 -13.83 -25.48 18.34
C ALA A 309 -13.32 -24.07 18.08
N HIS A 310 -13.00 -23.81 16.84
CA HIS A 310 -12.59 -22.49 16.37
C HIS A 310 -13.74 -21.86 15.62
N SER A 311 -13.98 -20.57 15.84
CA SER A 311 -15.02 -19.84 15.16
C SER A 311 -14.52 -18.52 14.61
N ARG A 312 -15.07 -18.17 13.46
CA ARG A 312 -14.85 -16.88 12.81
C ARG A 312 -16.10 -16.41 12.08
N VAL A 313 -16.19 -15.12 11.83
CA VAL A 313 -17.20 -14.58 10.90
C VAL A 313 -16.63 -14.65 9.50
N CYS A 314 -17.49 -14.99 8.55
CA CYS A 314 -17.25 -14.88 7.12
C CYS A 314 -18.40 -14.06 6.52
N PHE A 315 -18.22 -13.54 5.31
CA PHE A 315 -19.23 -12.76 4.63
C PHE A 315 -19.60 -13.44 3.31
N ASP A 316 -20.87 -13.39 2.92
CA ASP A 316 -21.31 -13.83 1.60
C ASP A 316 -21.11 -12.75 0.52
N GLU A 317 -21.62 -12.99 -0.70
CA GLU A 317 -21.50 -12.06 -1.83
C GLU A 317 -22.30 -10.78 -1.61
N GLU A 318 -23.35 -10.83 -0.80
CA GLU A 318 -24.20 -9.70 -0.39
C GLU A 318 -23.56 -8.90 0.75
N GLY A 319 -22.52 -9.43 1.39
CA GLY A 319 -21.82 -8.84 2.53
C GLY A 319 -22.47 -9.16 3.87
N GLU A 320 -23.39 -10.12 3.93
CA GLU A 320 -24.02 -10.57 5.16
C GLU A 320 -23.08 -11.47 5.98
N ALA A 321 -23.14 -11.35 7.29
CA ALA A 321 -22.26 -12.04 8.20
C ALA A 321 -22.74 -13.47 8.52
N HIS A 322 -21.84 -14.44 8.40
CA HIS A 322 -22.06 -15.84 8.70
C HIS A 322 -21.07 -16.32 9.77
N ILE A 323 -21.53 -17.11 10.73
CA ILE A 323 -20.66 -17.73 11.74
C ILE A 323 -20.17 -19.08 11.21
N VAL A 324 -18.87 -19.22 11.06
CA VAL A 324 -18.24 -20.49 10.66
C VAL A 324 -17.60 -21.11 11.90
N VAL A 325 -18.05 -22.31 12.28
CA VAL A 325 -17.52 -23.07 13.41
C VAL A 325 -16.87 -24.35 12.90
N ILE A 326 -15.63 -24.56 13.31
CA ILE A 326 -14.80 -25.67 12.82
C ILE A 326 -14.20 -26.41 14.01
N ARG A 327 -14.34 -27.72 14.00
CA ARG A 327 -13.52 -28.60 14.85
C ARG A 327 -12.24 -28.90 14.09
N PRO A 328 -11.06 -28.49 14.62
CA PRO A 328 -9.77 -28.64 13.97
C PRO A 328 -9.32 -30.10 13.80
#